data_24c0a43e39754ea91dafbc767cd95b4c
#
_entry.id   24c0a43e39754ea91dafbc767cd95b4c
#
_cell.length_a   1.000
_cell.length_b   1.000
_cell.length_c   1.000
_cell.angle_alpha   90.00
_cell.angle_beta   90.00
_cell.angle_gamma   90.00
#
_symmetry.space_group_name_H-M   'P 1'
#
loop_
_entity.id
_entity.type
_entity.pdbx_description
1 polymer ?
#
loop_
_entity_poly.entity_id
_entity_poly.type
_entity_poly.pdbx_seq_one_letter_code
_entity_poly.pdbx_strand_id
1 'polypeptide(L)'
;MGYASGGFEVLEKLKNPLWLIQMLKDIHYPGPEFDQQTKQLRDYWIIGYTLLVAAVFAARRVRLYFSARSEGIRVTYPSGRRILIPNGASLLEISRAGGIPHASVCGGRGRCSTCRVLIIKSDDGCLMPPNDVEKKVLEKLKLPPNVRLACQVKPTGNVTCEPLLPPDVTAKEALSPGKYMHGQEITITVMFADLRGFTKLSKSKLPFDVVFMLYQYFQSMGSAIEGAGGRIDKFIGDGIMALFGTEGGAENNAQQALTAAREMSLRLELINERLKNDLNEPLHLGIGIHRGSAIVGTMGHGAATQITAIGDTVNTAARLVSITKDFGIQLLVSAAVEAEATADLSGFE
;
A
#
# COMPACT_ATOMS: atom_id res chain seq x y z
N MET A 1 39.02 -9.13 -19.97
CA MET A 1 39.65 -7.97 -20.69
C MET A 1 39.95 -8.24 -22.13
N GLY A 2 39.24 -9.09 -22.86
CA GLY A 2 39.54 -9.50 -24.24
C GLY A 2 38.65 -8.95 -25.36
N TYR A 3 37.52 -8.31 -25.04
CA TYR A 3 36.55 -7.85 -26.05
C TYR A 3 36.68 -6.38 -26.47
N ALA A 4 37.40 -5.55 -25.72
CA ALA A 4 37.55 -4.14 -26.06
C ALA A 4 38.70 -3.87 -27.06
N SER A 5 39.70 -4.72 -27.13
CA SER A 5 40.86 -4.57 -28.08
C SER A 5 40.50 -4.91 -29.52
N GLY A 6 39.63 -5.90 -29.74
CA GLY A 6 39.20 -6.31 -31.07
C GLY A 6 38.37 -5.28 -31.82
N GLY A 7 37.55 -4.52 -31.10
CA GLY A 7 36.72 -3.48 -31.70
C GLY A 7 37.50 -2.27 -32.23
N PHE A 8 38.55 -1.87 -31.53
CA PHE A 8 39.42 -0.78 -31.97
C PHE A 8 40.23 -1.13 -33.23
N GLU A 9 40.71 -2.36 -33.33
CA GLU A 9 41.49 -2.84 -34.48
C GLU A 9 40.64 -2.93 -35.75
N VAL A 10 39.37 -3.33 -35.60
CA VAL A 10 38.41 -3.34 -36.73
C VAL A 10 38.06 -1.92 -37.17
N LEU A 11 37.89 -0.98 -36.26
CA LEU A 11 37.61 0.43 -36.58
C LEU A 11 38.78 1.10 -37.32
N GLU A 12 40.01 0.74 -36.99
CA GLU A 12 41.20 1.28 -37.68
C GLU A 12 41.36 0.67 -39.11
N LYS A 13 41.07 -0.63 -39.24
CA LYS A 13 41.05 -1.30 -40.58
C LYS A 13 39.94 -0.80 -41.49
N LEU A 14 38.80 -0.38 -40.94
CA LEU A 14 37.69 0.24 -41.70
C LEU A 14 38.06 1.59 -42.32
N LYS A 15 39.09 2.28 -41.83
CA LYS A 15 39.61 3.53 -42.41
C LYS A 15 40.48 3.29 -43.66
N ASN A 16 40.91 2.05 -43.90
CA ASN A 16 41.72 1.70 -45.08
C ASN A 16 40.82 1.32 -46.25
N PRO A 17 40.74 2.14 -47.32
CA PRO A 17 39.83 1.90 -48.45
C PRO A 17 40.13 0.61 -49.20
N LEU A 18 41.40 0.19 -49.28
CA LEU A 18 41.79 -1.04 -49.94
C LEU A 18 41.35 -2.29 -49.18
N TRP A 19 41.46 -2.28 -47.87
CA TRP A 19 40.97 -3.36 -46.99
C TRP A 19 39.45 -3.47 -47.03
N LEU A 20 38.75 -2.35 -47.07
CA LEU A 20 37.29 -2.29 -47.16
C LEU A 20 36.81 -2.89 -48.51
N ILE A 21 37.45 -2.55 -49.62
CA ILE A 21 37.13 -3.08 -50.94
C ILE A 21 37.37 -4.60 -51.00
N GLN A 22 38.46 -5.08 -50.40
CA GLN A 22 38.78 -6.49 -50.35
C GLN A 22 37.80 -7.28 -49.47
N MET A 23 37.48 -6.78 -48.31
CA MET A 23 36.48 -7.33 -47.41
C MET A 23 35.06 -7.36 -48.02
N LEU A 24 34.67 -6.31 -48.73
CA LEU A 24 33.37 -6.25 -49.44
C LEU A 24 33.32 -7.26 -50.61
N LYS A 25 34.42 -7.53 -51.29
CA LYS A 25 34.53 -8.59 -52.31
C LYS A 25 34.44 -10.00 -51.71
N ASP A 26 35.08 -10.22 -50.57
CA ASP A 26 35.06 -11.51 -49.86
C ASP A 26 33.70 -11.86 -49.29
N ILE A 27 32.90 -10.85 -48.90
CA ILE A 27 31.51 -11.00 -48.37
C ILE A 27 30.49 -11.11 -49.54
N HIS A 28 30.89 -11.13 -50.79
CA HIS A 28 29.97 -11.07 -51.95
C HIS A 28 28.98 -9.90 -51.83
N TYR A 29 29.51 -8.69 -51.49
CA TYR A 29 28.67 -7.50 -51.40
C TYR A 29 27.99 -7.26 -52.74
N PRO A 30 26.65 -7.18 -52.82
CA PRO A 30 25.91 -7.20 -54.07
C PRO A 30 26.06 -5.92 -54.93
N GLY A 31 26.96 -5.02 -54.53
CA GLY A 31 27.34 -3.85 -55.33
C GLY A 31 26.41 -2.64 -55.18
N PRO A 32 26.64 -1.60 -56.00
CA PRO A 32 25.96 -0.32 -55.93
C PRO A 32 24.44 -0.37 -56.17
N GLU A 33 23.94 -1.39 -56.84
CA GLU A 33 22.50 -1.58 -57.06
C GLU A 33 21.77 -1.97 -55.76
N PHE A 34 22.38 -2.79 -54.91
CA PHE A 34 21.85 -3.15 -53.62
C PHE A 34 21.82 -1.93 -52.68
N ASP A 35 22.84 -1.08 -52.73
CA ASP A 35 22.90 0.16 -51.96
C ASP A 35 21.79 1.15 -52.36
N GLN A 36 21.44 1.16 -53.64
CA GLN A 36 20.36 2.01 -54.14
C GLN A 36 18.98 1.48 -53.71
N GLN A 37 18.75 0.16 -53.73
CA GLN A 37 17.53 -0.45 -53.23
C GLN A 37 17.36 -0.28 -51.71
N THR A 38 18.43 -0.45 -50.95
CA THR A 38 18.37 -0.26 -49.48
C THR A 38 18.15 1.20 -49.12
N LYS A 39 18.70 2.16 -49.85
CA LYS A 39 18.40 3.59 -49.67
C LYS A 39 16.93 3.89 -49.99
N GLN A 40 16.39 3.35 -51.07
CA GLN A 40 14.96 3.53 -51.40
C GLN A 40 14.05 2.93 -50.31
N LEU A 41 14.33 1.71 -49.86
CA LEU A 41 13.58 1.09 -48.76
C LEU A 41 13.66 1.92 -47.49
N ARG A 42 14.82 2.39 -47.09
CA ARG A 42 14.99 3.28 -45.93
C ARG A 42 14.15 4.55 -46.08
N ASP A 43 14.19 5.18 -47.26
CA ASP A 43 13.47 6.44 -47.49
C ASP A 43 11.94 6.21 -47.46
N TYR A 44 11.45 5.09 -47.98
CA TYR A 44 10.05 4.69 -47.82
C TYR A 44 9.66 4.48 -46.35
N TRP A 45 10.53 3.84 -45.56
CA TRP A 45 10.27 3.65 -44.12
C TRP A 45 10.29 4.98 -43.36
N ILE A 46 11.22 5.88 -43.68
CA ILE A 46 11.27 7.22 -43.06
C ILE A 46 10.00 8.01 -43.42
N ILE A 47 9.59 8.00 -44.68
CA ILE A 47 8.37 8.69 -45.14
C ILE A 47 7.14 8.07 -44.45
N GLY A 48 7.01 6.75 -44.42
CA GLY A 48 5.90 6.04 -43.78
C GLY A 48 5.83 6.36 -42.29
N TYR A 49 6.96 6.35 -41.58
CA TYR A 49 7.03 6.68 -40.16
C TYR A 49 6.66 8.15 -39.88
N THR A 50 7.17 9.08 -40.70
CA THR A 50 6.84 10.51 -40.55
C THR A 50 5.36 10.80 -40.82
N LEU A 51 4.76 10.15 -41.81
CA LEU A 51 3.33 10.24 -42.10
C LEU A 51 2.50 9.65 -40.94
N LEU A 52 2.90 8.53 -40.37
CA LEU A 52 2.24 7.93 -39.22
C LEU A 52 2.27 8.88 -38.01
N VAL A 53 3.44 9.43 -37.71
CA VAL A 53 3.59 10.41 -36.62
C VAL A 53 2.73 11.66 -36.85
N ALA A 54 2.76 12.19 -38.08
CA ALA A 54 1.91 13.34 -38.45
C ALA A 54 0.41 13.02 -38.33
N ALA A 55 -0.02 11.83 -38.73
CA ALA A 55 -1.41 11.38 -38.59
C ALA A 55 -1.83 11.27 -37.12
N VAL A 56 -0.97 10.75 -36.24
CA VAL A 56 -1.23 10.69 -34.79
C VAL A 56 -1.35 12.09 -34.19
N PHE A 57 -0.47 13.02 -34.57
CA PHE A 57 -0.56 14.40 -34.15
C PHE A 57 -1.82 15.10 -34.65
N ALA A 58 -2.19 14.88 -35.93
CA ALA A 58 -3.42 15.41 -36.50
C ALA A 58 -4.66 14.86 -35.77
N ALA A 59 -4.71 13.55 -35.54
CA ALA A 59 -5.80 12.92 -34.79
C ALA A 59 -5.91 13.48 -33.36
N ARG A 60 -4.76 13.69 -32.68
CA ARG A 60 -4.74 14.34 -31.37
C ARG A 60 -5.26 15.80 -31.42
N ARG A 61 -4.89 16.57 -32.44
CA ARG A 61 -5.37 17.94 -32.63
C ARG A 61 -6.87 17.97 -32.92
N VAL A 62 -7.35 17.08 -33.76
CA VAL A 62 -8.78 16.91 -34.05
C VAL A 62 -9.57 16.56 -32.78
N ARG A 63 -9.06 15.59 -32.02
CA ARG A 63 -9.68 15.22 -30.74
C ARG A 63 -9.73 16.39 -29.76
N LEU A 64 -8.65 17.16 -29.61
CA LEU A 64 -8.60 18.34 -28.75
C LEU A 64 -9.55 19.43 -29.22
N TYR A 65 -9.68 19.64 -30.54
CA TYR A 65 -10.60 20.60 -31.12
C TYR A 65 -12.07 20.23 -30.82
N PHE A 66 -12.45 18.97 -30.97
CA PHE A 66 -13.80 18.50 -30.62
C PHE A 66 -14.03 18.48 -29.10
N SER A 67 -13.03 18.14 -28.29
CA SER A 67 -13.13 18.23 -26.82
C SER A 67 -13.29 19.66 -26.31
N ALA A 68 -12.64 20.64 -26.97
CA ALA A 68 -12.78 22.05 -26.61
C ALA A 68 -14.16 22.65 -27.02
N ARG A 69 -14.87 22.00 -27.93
CA ARG A 69 -16.24 22.39 -28.38
C ARG A 69 -17.34 21.70 -27.60
N SER A 70 -17.07 20.61 -26.87
CA SER A 70 -18.05 20.05 -25.94
C SER A 70 -18.26 21.08 -24.82
N GLU A 71 -19.50 21.44 -24.56
CA GLU A 71 -19.84 22.30 -23.41
C GLU A 71 -19.24 21.72 -22.15
N GLY A 72 -18.24 22.41 -21.61
CA GLY A 72 -17.54 21.92 -20.41
C GLY A 72 -18.46 21.98 -19.21
N ILE A 73 -18.35 20.98 -18.33
CA ILE A 73 -19.07 20.96 -17.05
C ILE A 73 -18.47 22.02 -16.14
N ARG A 74 -19.32 22.85 -15.55
CA ARG A 74 -18.93 23.83 -14.53
C ARG A 74 -19.17 23.27 -13.14
N VAL A 75 -18.11 23.06 -12.40
CA VAL A 75 -18.17 22.73 -10.97
C VAL A 75 -17.87 23.98 -10.15
N THR A 76 -18.81 24.34 -9.28
CA THR A 76 -18.72 25.54 -8.42
C THR A 76 -18.53 25.10 -6.97
N TYR A 77 -17.60 25.75 -6.27
CA TYR A 77 -17.30 25.53 -4.86
C TYR A 77 -17.72 26.74 -4.02
N PRO A 78 -18.00 26.59 -2.71
CA PRO A 78 -18.39 27.68 -1.82
C PRO A 78 -17.37 28.81 -1.75
N SER A 79 -16.10 28.50 -2.00
CA SER A 79 -15.02 29.50 -2.11
C SER A 79 -15.18 30.48 -3.31
N GLY A 80 -16.24 30.35 -4.09
CA GLY A 80 -16.47 31.10 -5.33
C GLY A 80 -15.65 30.57 -6.53
N ARG A 81 -14.78 29.60 -6.34
CA ARG A 81 -14.03 28.97 -7.43
C ARG A 81 -14.94 28.18 -8.36
N ARG A 82 -14.76 28.41 -9.66
CA ARG A 82 -15.48 27.72 -10.74
C ARG A 82 -14.48 27.03 -11.62
N ILE A 83 -14.64 25.74 -11.82
CA ILE A 83 -13.74 24.92 -12.64
C ILE A 83 -14.56 24.43 -13.84
N LEU A 84 -14.07 24.73 -15.05
CA LEU A 84 -14.63 24.25 -16.29
C LEU A 84 -13.77 23.09 -16.81
N ILE A 85 -14.35 21.93 -17.02
CA ILE A 85 -13.61 20.73 -17.43
C ILE A 85 -14.45 19.90 -18.41
N PRO A 86 -13.82 19.16 -19.33
CA PRO A 86 -14.54 18.22 -20.21
C PRO A 86 -15.24 17.12 -19.42
N ASN A 87 -16.32 16.59 -19.98
CA ASN A 87 -17.08 15.46 -19.43
C ASN A 87 -16.19 14.22 -19.17
N GLY A 88 -16.49 13.47 -18.11
CA GLY A 88 -15.90 12.17 -17.82
C GLY A 88 -14.97 12.12 -16.62
N ALA A 89 -14.52 13.26 -16.10
CA ALA A 89 -13.75 13.32 -14.86
C ALA A 89 -14.63 13.20 -13.61
N SER A 90 -14.13 12.56 -12.56
CA SER A 90 -14.79 12.53 -11.26
C SER A 90 -14.69 13.89 -10.54
N LEU A 91 -15.60 14.19 -9.63
CA LEU A 91 -15.55 15.42 -8.81
C LEU A 91 -14.21 15.53 -8.05
N LEU A 92 -13.61 14.40 -7.63
CA LEU A 92 -12.30 14.39 -6.99
C LEU A 92 -11.18 14.83 -7.95
N GLU A 93 -11.19 14.32 -9.18
CA GLU A 93 -10.21 14.72 -10.21
C GLU A 93 -10.37 16.18 -10.58
N ILE A 94 -11.62 16.67 -10.69
CA ILE A 94 -11.95 18.07 -10.94
C ILE A 94 -11.42 18.97 -9.82
N SER A 95 -11.66 18.59 -8.55
CA SER A 95 -11.14 19.31 -7.39
C SER A 95 -9.62 19.42 -7.45
N ARG A 96 -8.93 18.30 -7.71
CA ARG A 96 -7.47 18.26 -7.81
C ARG A 96 -6.93 19.12 -8.96
N ALA A 97 -7.52 19.01 -10.14
CA ALA A 97 -7.14 19.81 -11.31
C ALA A 97 -7.34 21.30 -11.07
N GLY A 98 -8.36 21.70 -10.32
CA GLY A 98 -8.64 23.08 -9.94
C GLY A 98 -7.87 23.56 -8.72
N GLY A 99 -6.98 22.75 -8.13
CA GLY A 99 -6.26 23.12 -6.91
C GLY A 99 -7.18 23.32 -5.69
N ILE A 100 -8.35 22.67 -5.69
CA ILE A 100 -9.25 22.63 -4.53
C ILE A 100 -8.75 21.54 -3.60
N PRO A 101 -8.40 21.89 -2.37
CA PRO A 101 -8.04 20.91 -1.36
C PRO A 101 -9.19 19.91 -1.12
N HIS A 102 -8.93 18.61 -1.28
CA HIS A 102 -9.95 17.59 -1.16
C HIS A 102 -9.35 16.30 -0.60
N ALA A 103 -9.79 15.91 0.61
CA ALA A 103 -9.33 14.70 1.27
C ALA A 103 -9.63 13.44 0.45
N SER A 104 -8.69 12.53 0.36
CA SER A 104 -8.87 11.28 -0.38
C SER A 104 -7.86 10.21 0.04
N VAL A 105 -8.02 9.68 1.24
CA VAL A 105 -7.07 8.74 1.86
C VAL A 105 -6.89 7.44 1.06
N CYS A 106 -7.96 6.89 0.47
CA CYS A 106 -7.86 5.68 -0.35
C CYS A 106 -7.38 5.95 -1.80
N GLY A 107 -7.01 7.18 -2.15
CA GLY A 107 -6.55 7.54 -3.50
C GLY A 107 -7.64 7.48 -4.57
N GLY A 108 -8.93 7.56 -4.22
CA GLY A 108 -10.04 7.57 -5.20
C GLY A 108 -10.65 6.19 -5.47
N ARG A 109 -10.33 5.17 -4.69
CA ARG A 109 -10.78 3.79 -4.92
C ARG A 109 -12.18 3.46 -4.40
N GLY A 110 -12.91 4.42 -3.83
CA GLY A 110 -14.25 4.20 -3.27
C GLY A 110 -14.29 3.36 -1.98
N ARG A 111 -13.13 3.13 -1.34
CA ARG A 111 -13.00 2.26 -0.15
C ARG A 111 -13.03 3.01 1.18
N CYS A 112 -13.12 4.35 1.14
CA CYS A 112 -13.24 5.20 2.31
C CYS A 112 -14.28 6.28 2.07
N SER A 113 -14.61 7.04 3.10
CA SER A 113 -15.55 8.15 3.03
C SER A 113 -14.87 9.53 3.07
N THR A 114 -13.54 9.58 3.01
CA THR A 114 -12.81 10.84 3.21
C THR A 114 -13.00 11.85 2.08
N CYS A 115 -13.33 11.37 0.86
CA CYS A 115 -13.68 12.23 -0.26
C CYS A 115 -15.17 12.62 -0.31
N ARG A 116 -15.86 12.62 0.83
CA ARG A 116 -17.27 13.01 0.89
C ARG A 116 -17.46 14.45 0.46
N VAL A 117 -18.47 14.65 -0.38
CA VAL A 117 -18.86 15.95 -0.90
C VAL A 117 -20.36 16.13 -0.74
N LEU A 118 -20.76 17.31 -0.26
CA LEU A 118 -22.16 17.72 -0.23
C LEU A 118 -22.52 18.29 -1.59
N ILE A 119 -23.54 17.75 -2.22
CA ILE A 119 -24.13 18.33 -3.44
C ILE A 119 -25.14 19.38 -3.00
N ILE A 120 -24.84 20.65 -3.28
CA ILE A 120 -25.68 21.79 -2.92
C ILE A 120 -26.71 22.04 -4.03
N LYS A 121 -26.27 21.99 -5.28
CA LYS A 121 -27.10 22.20 -6.48
C LYS A 121 -26.52 21.43 -7.65
N SER A 122 -27.40 20.87 -8.47
CA SER A 122 -27.01 20.18 -9.70
C SER A 122 -28.06 20.44 -10.78
N ASP A 123 -27.67 20.39 -12.04
CA ASP A 123 -28.59 20.35 -13.14
C ASP A 123 -29.39 19.03 -13.11
N ASP A 124 -30.60 19.03 -13.62
CA ASP A 124 -31.48 17.84 -13.62
C ASP A 124 -30.81 16.68 -14.40
N GLY A 125 -30.78 15.51 -13.78
CA GLY A 125 -30.26 14.29 -14.41
C GLY A 125 -28.73 14.26 -14.62
N CYS A 126 -27.99 15.28 -14.20
CA CYS A 126 -26.53 15.33 -14.43
C CYS A 126 -25.72 14.45 -13.49
N LEU A 127 -26.31 13.94 -12.41
CA LEU A 127 -25.68 13.03 -11.46
C LEU A 127 -26.28 11.63 -11.56
N MET A 128 -25.50 10.68 -12.00
CA MET A 128 -25.93 9.28 -11.99
C MET A 128 -26.14 8.78 -10.54
N PRO A 129 -27.08 7.83 -10.34
CA PRO A 129 -27.26 7.21 -9.03
C PRO A 129 -25.94 6.57 -8.53
N PRO A 130 -25.76 6.42 -7.20
CA PRO A 130 -24.59 5.78 -6.62
C PRO A 130 -24.38 4.39 -7.20
N ASN A 131 -23.14 4.10 -7.62
CA ASN A 131 -22.76 2.76 -8.02
C ASN A 131 -22.61 1.84 -6.79
N ASP A 132 -22.46 0.52 -6.99
CA ASP A 132 -22.41 -0.47 -5.90
C ASP A 132 -21.29 -0.22 -4.90
N VAL A 133 -20.16 0.32 -5.37
CA VAL A 133 -19.01 0.65 -4.51
C VAL A 133 -19.35 1.83 -3.61
N GLU A 134 -19.91 2.89 -4.17
CA GLU A 134 -20.33 4.07 -3.44
C GLU A 134 -21.47 3.75 -2.47
N LYS A 135 -22.48 3.00 -2.93
CA LYS A 135 -23.66 2.61 -2.18
C LYS A 135 -23.31 1.89 -0.88
N LYS A 136 -22.40 0.90 -0.93
CA LYS A 136 -21.92 0.19 0.27
C LYS A 136 -21.35 1.14 1.33
N VAL A 137 -20.61 2.17 0.92
CA VAL A 137 -20.01 3.14 1.86
C VAL A 137 -21.07 4.08 2.41
N LEU A 138 -21.98 4.58 1.56
CA LEU A 138 -23.05 5.49 1.98
C LEU A 138 -24.02 4.84 2.95
N GLU A 139 -24.42 3.59 2.71
CA GLU A 139 -25.31 2.80 3.56
C GLU A 139 -24.66 2.49 4.91
N LYS A 140 -23.39 2.06 4.93
CA LYS A 140 -22.65 1.77 6.15
C LYS A 140 -22.58 2.98 7.08
N LEU A 141 -22.49 4.17 6.53
CA LEU A 141 -22.38 5.42 7.29
C LEU A 141 -23.71 6.14 7.48
N LYS A 142 -24.81 5.62 6.93
CA LYS A 142 -26.14 6.23 6.98
C LYS A 142 -26.14 7.71 6.57
N LEU A 143 -25.41 8.02 5.47
CA LEU A 143 -25.26 9.40 5.01
C LEU A 143 -26.52 9.87 4.27
N PRO A 144 -26.84 11.18 4.35
CA PRO A 144 -27.97 11.75 3.63
C PRO A 144 -27.77 11.64 2.11
N PRO A 145 -28.87 11.60 1.30
CA PRO A 145 -28.81 11.32 -0.14
C PRO A 145 -28.09 12.38 -0.97
N ASN A 146 -27.93 13.59 -0.45
CA ASN A 146 -27.19 14.68 -1.09
C ASN A 146 -25.67 14.63 -0.77
N VAL A 147 -25.22 13.68 0.01
CA VAL A 147 -23.78 13.42 0.26
C VAL A 147 -23.34 12.29 -0.65
N ARG A 148 -22.29 12.55 -1.42
CA ARG A 148 -21.74 11.61 -2.41
C ARG A 148 -20.23 11.41 -2.19
N LEU A 149 -19.66 10.36 -2.77
CA LEU A 149 -18.22 10.17 -2.81
C LEU A 149 -17.63 10.83 -4.06
N ALA A 150 -16.90 11.92 -3.91
CA ALA A 150 -16.37 12.69 -5.05
C ALA A 150 -15.54 11.83 -6.03
N CYS A 151 -14.91 10.76 -5.58
CA CYS A 151 -14.15 9.85 -6.44
C CYS A 151 -15.02 8.94 -7.32
N GLN A 152 -16.30 8.78 -7.00
CA GLN A 152 -17.23 7.92 -7.74
C GLN A 152 -18.20 8.73 -8.60
N VAL A 153 -18.44 9.99 -8.27
CA VAL A 153 -19.35 10.86 -9.00
C VAL A 153 -18.66 11.47 -10.21
N LYS A 154 -19.21 11.21 -11.40
CA LYS A 154 -18.82 11.82 -12.67
C LYS A 154 -20.00 12.63 -13.18
N PRO A 155 -20.02 13.95 -12.97
CA PRO A 155 -21.11 14.78 -13.42
C PRO A 155 -21.13 14.90 -14.95
N THR A 156 -22.33 15.03 -15.52
CA THR A 156 -22.55 15.29 -16.95
C THR A 156 -23.10 16.69 -17.22
N GLY A 157 -23.36 17.47 -16.15
CA GLY A 157 -23.83 18.85 -16.20
C GLY A 157 -23.24 19.67 -15.05
N ASN A 158 -23.73 20.89 -14.86
CA ASN A 158 -23.20 21.78 -13.84
C ASN A 158 -23.56 21.32 -12.43
N VAL A 159 -22.58 21.42 -11.53
CA VAL A 159 -22.74 21.02 -10.13
C VAL A 159 -22.15 22.07 -9.20
N THR A 160 -22.87 22.36 -8.12
CA THR A 160 -22.32 23.10 -6.98
C THR A 160 -22.13 22.13 -5.83
N CYS A 161 -20.92 22.00 -5.34
CA CYS A 161 -20.59 21.01 -4.31
C CYS A 161 -19.56 21.56 -3.32
N GLU A 162 -19.55 20.99 -2.10
CA GLU A 162 -18.65 21.33 -1.01
C GLU A 162 -17.98 20.08 -0.45
N PRO A 163 -16.63 20.03 -0.42
CA PRO A 163 -15.91 19.01 0.31
C PRO A 163 -16.21 19.08 1.80
N LEU A 164 -16.64 17.95 2.40
CA LEU A 164 -17.06 17.91 3.80
C LEU A 164 -15.91 17.72 4.80
N LEU A 165 -14.74 17.29 4.32
CA LEU A 165 -13.56 17.09 5.16
C LEU A 165 -12.43 17.99 4.68
N PRO A 166 -11.79 18.75 5.59
CA PRO A 166 -10.60 19.52 5.26
C PRO A 166 -9.45 18.57 4.86
N PRO A 167 -8.61 18.95 3.92
CA PRO A 167 -7.43 18.20 3.58
C PRO A 167 -6.33 18.48 4.59
N ASP A 168 -6.29 17.76 5.68
CA ASP A 168 -5.20 17.87 6.67
C ASP A 168 -3.90 17.18 6.21
N VAL A 169 -3.66 17.14 4.92
CA VAL A 169 -2.41 16.65 4.36
C VAL A 169 -1.56 17.83 3.96
N THR A 170 -0.52 18.13 4.73
CA THR A 170 0.47 19.15 4.35
C THR A 170 1.23 18.69 3.10
N ALA A 171 1.62 19.65 2.24
CA ALA A 171 2.40 19.36 1.02
C ALA A 171 3.72 18.60 1.33
N LYS A 172 4.23 18.69 2.56
CA LYS A 172 5.43 18.01 3.03
C LYS A 172 5.20 16.51 3.26
N GLU A 173 3.98 16.11 3.64
CA GLU A 173 3.57 14.72 3.80
C GLU A 173 3.26 14.05 2.46
N ALA A 174 2.78 14.82 1.48
CA ALA A 174 2.52 14.35 0.11
C ALA A 174 3.79 14.05 -0.69
N LEU A 175 4.96 14.57 -0.28
CA LEU A 175 6.24 14.44 -0.98
C LEU A 175 7.18 13.39 -0.40
N SER A 176 6.84 12.76 0.72
CA SER A 176 7.65 11.67 1.29
C SER A 176 7.27 10.33 0.62
N PRO A 177 8.20 9.66 -0.09
CA PRO A 177 7.91 8.41 -0.79
C PRO A 177 7.87 7.23 0.18
N GLY A 178 6.84 7.15 1.03
CA GLY A 178 6.60 6.01 1.91
C GLY A 178 5.51 5.10 1.35
N LYS A 179 5.82 3.83 1.19
CA LYS A 179 4.91 2.78 0.70
C LYS A 179 3.55 2.76 1.42
N TYR A 180 3.47 3.36 2.63
CA TYR A 180 2.31 3.32 3.52
C TYR A 180 1.73 4.69 3.90
N MET A 181 2.14 5.79 3.26
CA MET A 181 1.70 7.14 3.65
C MET A 181 0.18 7.38 3.58
N HIS A 182 -0.50 6.66 2.67
CA HIS A 182 -1.94 6.82 2.46
C HIS A 182 -2.78 5.62 2.95
N GLY A 183 -2.16 4.68 3.68
CA GLY A 183 -2.78 3.43 4.06
C GLY A 183 -3.04 2.51 2.85
N GLN A 184 -2.56 1.27 2.93
CA GLN A 184 -2.85 0.23 1.96
C GLN A 184 -3.68 -0.87 2.62
N GLU A 185 -4.73 -1.30 1.95
CA GLU A 185 -5.46 -2.48 2.38
C GLU A 185 -4.70 -3.71 1.87
N ILE A 186 -4.12 -4.44 2.80
CA ILE A 186 -3.36 -5.66 2.53
C ILE A 186 -3.77 -6.77 3.49
N THR A 187 -3.59 -8.01 3.07
CA THR A 187 -3.80 -9.18 3.94
C THR A 187 -2.56 -9.38 4.79
N ILE A 188 -2.72 -9.30 6.10
CA ILE A 188 -1.68 -9.47 7.10
C ILE A 188 -2.11 -10.47 8.16
N THR A 189 -1.15 -10.99 8.92
CA THR A 189 -1.40 -11.68 10.17
C THR A 189 -1.03 -10.78 11.33
N VAL A 190 -1.95 -10.64 12.28
CA VAL A 190 -1.79 -9.82 13.48
C VAL A 190 -1.67 -10.74 14.68
N MET A 191 -0.66 -10.50 15.50
CA MET A 191 -0.44 -11.18 16.76
C MET A 191 -0.58 -10.18 17.91
N PHE A 192 -1.33 -10.56 18.93
CA PHE A 192 -1.26 -9.95 20.26
C PHE A 192 -0.72 -10.97 21.25
N ALA A 193 0.17 -10.52 22.11
CA ALA A 193 0.72 -11.32 23.20
C ALA A 193 0.67 -10.52 24.50
N ASP A 194 0.33 -11.15 25.60
CA ASP A 194 0.12 -10.49 26.89
C ASP A 194 0.58 -11.38 28.04
N LEU A 195 1.21 -10.78 29.07
CA LEU A 195 1.68 -11.52 30.24
C LEU A 195 0.54 -11.78 31.22
N ARG A 196 0.40 -13.01 31.64
CA ARG A 196 -0.60 -13.41 32.62
C ARG A 196 -0.18 -13.03 34.03
N GLY A 197 -1.11 -12.45 34.78
CA GLY A 197 -0.87 -12.12 36.19
C GLY A 197 0.11 -10.98 36.45
N PHE A 198 0.59 -10.30 35.40
CA PHE A 198 1.58 -9.23 35.52
C PHE A 198 1.13 -8.08 36.43
N THR A 199 -0.14 -7.69 36.40
CA THR A 199 -0.67 -6.65 37.27
C THR A 199 -0.54 -7.02 38.76
N LYS A 200 -0.68 -8.32 39.12
CA LYS A 200 -0.48 -8.83 40.50
C LYS A 200 1.02 -8.83 40.85
N LEU A 201 1.86 -9.29 39.92
CA LEU A 201 3.31 -9.30 40.08
C LEU A 201 3.87 -7.89 40.28
N SER A 202 3.47 -6.93 39.47
CA SER A 202 3.95 -5.54 39.52
C SER A 202 3.63 -4.84 40.84
N LYS A 203 2.50 -5.20 41.50
CA LYS A 203 2.15 -4.69 42.82
C LYS A 203 3.02 -5.24 43.95
N SER A 204 3.62 -6.43 43.76
CA SER A 204 4.41 -7.11 44.79
C SER A 204 5.92 -6.83 44.70
N LYS A 205 6.38 -6.14 43.67
CA LYS A 205 7.79 -5.87 43.38
C LYS A 205 8.12 -4.38 43.44
N LEU A 206 9.38 -4.06 43.58
CA LEU A 206 9.85 -2.68 43.46
C LEU A 206 9.70 -2.19 42.01
N PRO A 207 9.35 -0.92 41.77
CA PRO A 207 9.13 -0.40 40.42
C PRO A 207 10.29 -0.64 39.46
N PHE A 208 11.52 -0.53 39.89
CA PHE A 208 12.71 -0.76 39.05
C PHE A 208 12.90 -2.24 38.70
N ASP A 209 12.54 -3.16 39.58
CA ASP A 209 12.61 -4.61 39.31
C ASP A 209 11.54 -4.98 38.26
N VAL A 210 10.38 -4.38 38.32
CA VAL A 210 9.30 -4.55 37.34
C VAL A 210 9.80 -4.07 35.96
N VAL A 211 10.39 -2.89 35.88
CA VAL A 211 10.95 -2.35 34.64
C VAL A 211 12.05 -3.26 34.09
N PHE A 212 12.95 -3.76 34.93
CA PHE A 212 14.01 -4.68 34.52
C PHE A 212 13.48 -6.00 33.96
N MET A 213 12.47 -6.60 34.62
CA MET A 213 11.79 -7.80 34.12
C MET A 213 11.09 -7.57 32.79
N LEU A 214 10.33 -6.46 32.66
CA LEU A 214 9.70 -6.09 31.40
C LEU A 214 10.71 -5.87 30.28
N TYR A 215 11.81 -5.21 30.57
CA TYR A 215 12.86 -5.01 29.57
C TYR A 215 13.41 -6.34 29.05
N GLN A 216 13.72 -7.29 29.91
CA GLN A 216 14.18 -8.63 29.52
C GLN A 216 13.13 -9.37 28.70
N TYR A 217 11.88 -9.29 29.13
CA TYR A 217 10.74 -9.88 28.42
C TYR A 217 10.61 -9.28 27.03
N PHE A 218 10.55 -7.96 26.88
CA PHE A 218 10.38 -7.32 25.58
C PHE A 218 11.55 -7.58 24.63
N GLN A 219 12.78 -7.57 25.13
CA GLN A 219 13.96 -7.92 24.33
C GLN A 219 13.88 -9.36 23.80
N SER A 220 13.49 -10.29 24.65
CA SER A 220 13.43 -11.71 24.30
C SER A 220 12.28 -11.99 23.32
N MET A 221 11.08 -11.46 23.59
CA MET A 221 9.90 -11.63 22.76
C MET A 221 10.05 -10.89 21.41
N GLY A 222 10.59 -9.68 21.45
CA GLY A 222 10.87 -8.91 20.25
C GLY A 222 11.82 -9.62 19.30
N SER A 223 12.91 -10.17 19.82
CA SER A 223 13.84 -10.98 19.02
C SER A 223 13.20 -12.24 18.43
N ALA A 224 12.23 -12.87 19.12
CA ALA A 224 11.49 -14.00 18.59
C ALA A 224 10.59 -13.60 17.42
N ILE A 225 9.88 -12.49 17.56
CA ILE A 225 8.97 -11.94 16.55
C ILE A 225 9.75 -11.52 15.29
N GLU A 226 10.83 -10.72 15.47
CA GLU A 226 11.66 -10.24 14.36
C GLU A 226 12.40 -11.38 13.66
N GLY A 227 12.93 -12.34 14.44
CA GLY A 227 13.61 -13.54 13.91
C GLY A 227 12.69 -14.42 13.07
N ALA A 228 11.38 -14.40 13.30
CA ALA A 228 10.39 -15.08 12.49
C ALA A 228 9.87 -14.25 11.29
N GLY A 229 10.42 -13.04 11.07
CA GLY A 229 9.99 -12.15 9.98
C GLY A 229 8.79 -11.26 10.33
N GLY A 230 8.42 -11.16 11.61
CA GLY A 230 7.42 -10.25 12.13
C GLY A 230 8.00 -8.86 12.40
N ARG A 231 7.13 -7.88 12.46
CA ARG A 231 7.43 -6.51 12.84
C ARG A 231 6.65 -6.15 14.10
N ILE A 232 7.34 -5.65 15.11
CA ILE A 232 6.68 -5.10 16.31
C ILE A 232 5.99 -3.79 15.90
N ASP A 233 4.70 -3.70 16.18
CA ASP A 233 3.92 -2.49 15.97
C ASP A 233 4.03 -1.58 17.19
N LYS A 234 3.69 -2.09 18.35
CA LYS A 234 3.78 -1.35 19.63
C LYS A 234 3.76 -2.27 20.84
N PHE A 235 4.21 -1.71 21.96
CA PHE A 235 4.00 -2.27 23.29
C PHE A 235 2.81 -1.58 23.97
N ILE A 236 1.95 -2.34 24.61
CA ILE A 236 0.73 -1.86 25.28
C ILE A 236 0.74 -2.40 26.71
N GLY A 237 1.29 -1.62 27.65
CA GLY A 237 1.56 -2.14 29.01
C GLY A 237 2.58 -3.25 28.98
N ASP A 238 2.18 -4.45 29.39
CA ASP A 238 2.94 -5.70 29.31
C ASP A 238 2.64 -6.50 28.03
N GLY A 239 1.74 -6.00 27.18
CA GLY A 239 1.37 -6.62 25.92
C GLY A 239 2.20 -6.15 24.72
N ILE A 240 2.26 -7.01 23.70
CA ILE A 240 2.95 -6.77 22.44
C ILE A 240 1.95 -6.93 21.29
N MET A 241 1.93 -5.97 20.38
CA MET A 241 1.28 -6.10 19.09
C MET A 241 2.33 -6.27 18.00
N ALA A 242 2.21 -7.31 17.20
CA ALA A 242 3.09 -7.59 16.08
C ALA A 242 2.32 -7.86 14.79
N LEU A 243 2.93 -7.50 13.66
CA LEU A 243 2.39 -7.61 12.31
C LEU A 243 3.31 -8.48 11.46
N PHE A 244 2.72 -9.39 10.66
CA PHE A 244 3.42 -10.23 9.71
C PHE A 244 2.83 -10.00 8.31
N GLY A 245 3.69 -9.96 7.28
CA GLY A 245 3.28 -9.70 5.90
C GLY A 245 3.22 -8.22 5.50
N THR A 246 3.82 -7.31 6.27
CA THR A 246 3.84 -5.87 5.95
C THR A 246 4.83 -5.50 4.84
N GLU A 247 5.88 -6.28 4.60
CA GLU A 247 6.95 -5.94 3.64
C GLU A 247 6.75 -6.47 2.21
N GLY A 248 5.60 -7.09 1.95
CA GLY A 248 5.21 -7.49 0.60
C GLY A 248 5.32 -8.99 0.33
N GLY A 249 4.44 -9.76 0.91
CA GLY A 249 4.18 -11.15 0.60
C GLY A 249 3.02 -11.62 1.46
N ALA A 250 1.88 -11.90 0.83
CA ALA A 250 0.75 -12.51 1.55
C ALA A 250 1.04 -13.98 1.88
N GLU A 251 2.07 -14.54 1.26
CA GLU A 251 2.47 -15.94 1.42
C GLU A 251 3.27 -16.11 2.72
N ASN A 252 2.96 -17.15 3.48
CA ASN A 252 3.64 -17.57 4.71
C ASN A 252 3.51 -16.67 5.96
N ASN A 253 2.75 -15.57 5.94
CA ASN A 253 2.67 -14.70 7.11
C ASN A 253 1.96 -15.37 8.31
N ALA A 254 1.03 -16.29 8.09
CA ALA A 254 0.42 -17.11 9.14
C ALA A 254 1.46 -18.04 9.77
N GLN A 255 2.26 -18.71 8.95
CA GLN A 255 3.34 -19.61 9.40
C GLN A 255 4.42 -18.86 10.18
N GLN A 256 4.81 -17.67 9.75
CA GLN A 256 5.74 -16.82 10.46
C GLN A 256 5.23 -16.44 11.85
N ALA A 257 3.95 -16.11 11.98
CA ALA A 257 3.34 -15.79 13.27
C ALA A 257 3.31 -17.01 14.22
N LEU A 258 3.00 -18.20 13.71
CA LEU A 258 3.05 -19.44 14.50
C LEU A 258 4.48 -19.79 14.95
N THR A 259 5.46 -19.60 14.07
CA THR A 259 6.87 -19.79 14.40
C THR A 259 7.32 -18.82 15.50
N ALA A 260 6.90 -17.53 15.39
CA ALA A 260 7.14 -16.55 16.44
C ALA A 260 6.52 -16.96 17.78
N ALA A 261 5.26 -17.42 17.77
CA ALA A 261 4.55 -17.84 18.99
C ALA A 261 5.26 -18.99 19.68
N ARG A 262 5.72 -19.99 18.93
CA ARG A 262 6.49 -21.12 19.45
C ARG A 262 7.83 -20.65 20.07
N GLU A 263 8.55 -19.82 19.35
CA GLU A 263 9.84 -19.29 19.83
C GLU A 263 9.65 -18.42 21.09
N MET A 264 8.58 -17.61 21.14
CA MET A 264 8.23 -16.83 22.32
C MET A 264 7.98 -17.72 23.55
N SER A 265 7.29 -18.85 23.37
CA SER A 265 7.04 -19.82 24.45
C SER A 265 8.35 -20.39 25.00
N LEU A 266 9.22 -20.87 24.13
CA LEU A 266 10.54 -21.40 24.53
C LEU A 266 11.40 -20.37 25.26
N ARG A 267 11.38 -19.13 24.79
CA ARG A 267 12.14 -18.04 25.41
C ARG A 267 11.55 -17.61 26.75
N LEU A 268 10.22 -17.70 26.92
CA LEU A 268 9.59 -17.43 28.21
C LEU A 268 10.02 -18.45 29.27
N GLU A 269 10.14 -19.72 28.90
CA GLU A 269 10.66 -20.76 29.79
C GLU A 269 12.08 -20.43 30.27
N LEU A 270 12.97 -19.97 29.37
CA LEU A 270 14.29 -19.53 29.72
C LEU A 270 14.32 -18.31 30.65
N ILE A 271 13.36 -17.38 30.46
CA ILE A 271 13.19 -16.23 31.36
C ILE A 271 12.77 -16.71 32.75
N ASN A 272 11.79 -17.63 32.81
CA ASN A 272 11.28 -18.18 34.06
C ASN A 272 12.41 -18.90 34.85
N GLU A 273 13.25 -19.69 34.19
CA GLU A 273 14.39 -20.31 34.85
C GLU A 273 15.40 -19.29 35.39
N ARG A 274 15.70 -18.23 34.62
CA ARG A 274 16.63 -17.17 35.05
C ARG A 274 16.08 -16.37 36.23
N LEU A 275 14.79 -16.11 36.26
CA LEU A 275 14.11 -15.29 37.28
C LEU A 275 13.49 -16.15 38.41
N LYS A 276 13.76 -17.45 38.46
CA LYS A 276 13.14 -18.41 39.37
C LYS A 276 13.19 -17.98 40.84
N ASN A 277 14.30 -17.37 41.26
CA ASN A 277 14.46 -16.88 42.63
C ASN A 277 13.77 -15.54 42.89
N ASP A 278 13.43 -14.82 41.83
CA ASP A 278 12.79 -13.51 41.89
C ASP A 278 11.28 -13.58 41.66
N LEU A 279 10.78 -14.67 41.09
CA LEU A 279 9.38 -14.88 40.80
C LEU A 279 8.72 -15.78 41.85
N ASN A 280 7.55 -15.37 42.36
CA ASN A 280 6.72 -16.22 43.23
C ASN A 280 6.02 -17.35 42.46
N GLU A 281 5.66 -17.05 41.22
CA GLU A 281 5.00 -17.96 40.26
C GLU A 281 5.63 -17.73 38.88
N PRO A 282 5.77 -18.76 38.02
CA PRO A 282 6.26 -18.58 36.65
C PRO A 282 5.40 -17.57 35.86
N LEU A 283 6.04 -16.82 34.97
CA LEU A 283 5.36 -15.98 34.01
C LEU A 283 4.64 -16.86 32.98
N HIS A 284 3.43 -16.53 32.66
CA HIS A 284 2.64 -17.17 31.59
C HIS A 284 2.32 -16.17 30.50
N LEU A 285 2.16 -16.64 29.29
CA LEU A 285 1.87 -15.84 28.11
C LEU A 285 0.53 -16.24 27.53
N GLY A 286 -0.26 -15.27 27.12
CA GLY A 286 -1.41 -15.46 26.26
C GLY A 286 -1.12 -14.88 24.87
N ILE A 287 -1.39 -15.63 23.81
CA ILE A 287 -1.16 -15.21 22.41
C ILE A 287 -2.44 -15.38 21.62
N GLY A 288 -2.85 -14.32 20.92
CA GLY A 288 -3.97 -14.35 19.97
C GLY A 288 -3.48 -13.99 18.58
N ILE A 289 -3.78 -14.84 17.58
CA ILE A 289 -3.34 -14.63 16.20
C ILE A 289 -4.55 -14.65 15.26
N HIS A 290 -4.68 -13.63 14.42
CA HIS A 290 -5.70 -13.56 13.39
C HIS A 290 -5.12 -13.07 12.07
N ARG A 291 -5.62 -13.64 10.96
CA ARG A 291 -5.24 -13.26 9.59
C ARG A 291 -6.44 -12.67 8.85
N GLY A 292 -6.24 -11.57 8.18
CA GLY A 292 -7.29 -10.91 7.42
C GLY A 292 -6.83 -9.62 6.74
N SER A 293 -7.76 -8.97 6.06
CA SER A 293 -7.51 -7.67 5.43
C SER A 293 -7.45 -6.56 6.50
N ALA A 294 -6.42 -5.73 6.44
CA ALA A 294 -6.26 -4.56 7.29
C ALA A 294 -5.67 -3.39 6.50
N ILE A 295 -5.92 -2.19 6.98
CA ILE A 295 -5.28 -1.00 6.42
C ILE A 295 -3.98 -0.78 7.19
N VAL A 296 -2.87 -0.98 6.49
CA VAL A 296 -1.53 -0.68 7.01
C VAL A 296 -1.09 0.66 6.48
N GLY A 297 -0.74 1.57 7.37
CA GLY A 297 -0.39 2.93 6.98
C GLY A 297 0.32 3.70 8.08
N THR A 298 0.88 4.84 7.71
CA THR A 298 1.49 5.78 8.64
C THR A 298 0.40 6.54 9.37
N MET A 299 0.38 6.44 10.70
CA MET A 299 -0.61 7.07 11.56
C MET A 299 0.06 7.72 12.76
N GLY A 300 -0.52 8.80 13.24
CA GLY A 300 0.00 9.56 14.38
C GLY A 300 0.07 11.06 14.11
N HIS A 301 0.69 11.79 15.01
CA HIS A 301 0.88 13.24 14.91
C HIS A 301 2.33 13.62 15.24
N GLY A 302 2.96 14.41 14.37
CA GLY A 302 4.32 14.90 14.58
C GLY A 302 5.34 13.78 14.77
N ALA A 303 6.12 13.84 15.85
CA ALA A 303 7.15 12.84 16.17
C ALA A 303 6.58 11.47 16.61
N ALA A 304 5.29 11.39 16.94
CA ALA A 304 4.62 10.15 17.31
C ALA A 304 3.97 9.43 16.10
N THR A 305 4.46 9.70 14.91
CA THR A 305 3.99 9.06 13.67
C THR A 305 4.68 7.71 13.49
N GLN A 306 3.88 6.65 13.32
CA GLN A 306 4.39 5.28 13.11
C GLN A 306 3.55 4.54 12.07
N ILE A 307 4.14 3.54 11.41
CA ILE A 307 3.39 2.63 10.55
C ILE A 307 2.67 1.63 11.45
N THR A 308 1.35 1.54 11.32
CA THR A 308 0.51 0.62 12.11
C THR A 308 -0.60 0.05 11.25
N ALA A 309 -1.27 -0.98 11.77
CA ALA A 309 -2.44 -1.59 11.15
C ALA A 309 -3.73 -1.16 11.85
N ILE A 310 -4.78 -0.93 11.06
CA ILE A 310 -6.14 -0.67 11.56
C ILE A 310 -7.14 -1.52 10.77
N GLY A 311 -8.12 -2.04 11.49
CA GLY A 311 -9.24 -2.79 10.90
C GLY A 311 -9.79 -3.83 11.85
N ASP A 312 -10.80 -4.54 11.39
CA ASP A 312 -11.45 -5.60 12.15
C ASP A 312 -10.50 -6.76 12.47
N THR A 313 -9.56 -7.02 11.57
CA THR A 313 -8.48 -7.99 11.74
C THR A 313 -7.66 -7.74 13.02
N VAL A 314 -7.33 -6.48 13.30
CA VAL A 314 -6.61 -6.09 14.52
C VAL A 314 -7.47 -6.32 15.75
N ASN A 315 -8.74 -5.90 15.71
CA ASN A 315 -9.68 -6.07 16.80
C ASN A 315 -9.94 -7.55 17.10
N THR A 316 -10.03 -8.38 16.07
CA THR A 316 -10.24 -9.83 16.23
C THR A 316 -9.03 -10.46 16.94
N ALA A 317 -7.80 -10.17 16.51
CA ALA A 317 -6.60 -10.67 17.17
C ALA A 317 -6.52 -10.24 18.64
N ALA A 318 -6.88 -8.98 18.94
CA ALA A 318 -6.95 -8.47 20.33
C ALA A 318 -8.02 -9.18 21.17
N ARG A 319 -9.15 -9.57 20.58
CA ARG A 319 -10.17 -10.39 21.27
C ARG A 319 -9.67 -11.80 21.54
N LEU A 320 -8.97 -12.42 20.58
CA LEU A 320 -8.43 -13.76 20.76
C LEU A 320 -7.46 -13.83 21.94
N VAL A 321 -6.54 -12.88 22.10
CA VAL A 321 -5.65 -12.87 23.26
C VAL A 321 -6.42 -12.73 24.59
N SER A 322 -7.50 -11.98 24.61
CA SER A 322 -8.35 -11.87 25.80
C SER A 322 -9.04 -13.20 26.14
N ILE A 323 -9.60 -13.86 25.14
CA ILE A 323 -10.26 -15.17 25.27
C ILE A 323 -9.31 -16.24 25.80
N THR A 324 -8.02 -16.23 25.43
CA THR A 324 -7.04 -17.18 25.95
C THR A 324 -6.99 -17.17 27.48
N LYS A 325 -7.32 -16.03 28.11
CA LYS A 325 -7.38 -15.92 29.58
C LYS A 325 -8.54 -16.71 30.17
N ASP A 326 -9.69 -16.64 29.53
CA ASP A 326 -10.93 -17.28 30.03
C ASP A 326 -10.85 -18.80 29.94
N PHE A 327 -10.14 -19.30 28.94
CA PHE A 327 -9.94 -20.75 28.73
C PHE A 327 -8.66 -21.29 29.38
N GLY A 328 -7.79 -20.43 29.93
CA GLY A 328 -6.51 -20.89 30.53
C GLY A 328 -5.50 -21.43 29.52
N ILE A 329 -5.67 -21.14 28.22
CA ILE A 329 -4.79 -21.59 27.13
C ILE A 329 -3.74 -20.53 26.78
N GLN A 330 -2.61 -20.97 26.25
CA GLN A 330 -1.51 -20.07 25.91
C GLN A 330 -1.68 -19.43 24.55
N LEU A 331 -2.17 -20.18 23.55
CA LEU A 331 -2.31 -19.73 22.17
C LEU A 331 -3.74 -19.96 21.67
N LEU A 332 -4.31 -18.97 21.01
CA LEU A 332 -5.57 -19.08 20.28
C LEU A 332 -5.39 -18.47 18.89
N VAL A 333 -5.70 -19.24 17.88
CA VAL A 333 -5.63 -18.81 16.48
C VAL A 333 -7.01 -18.85 15.84
N SER A 334 -7.23 -18.00 14.85
CA SER A 334 -8.45 -18.07 14.04
C SER A 334 -8.34 -19.13 12.95
N ALA A 335 -9.47 -19.65 12.46
CA ALA A 335 -9.53 -20.57 11.33
C ALA A 335 -8.83 -20.02 10.06
N ALA A 336 -8.77 -18.70 9.88
CA ALA A 336 -8.06 -18.08 8.78
C ALA A 336 -6.52 -18.23 8.89
N VAL A 337 -5.97 -18.36 10.09
CA VAL A 337 -4.56 -18.66 10.32
C VAL A 337 -4.30 -20.14 10.09
N GLU A 338 -5.17 -21.01 10.61
CA GLU A 338 -5.08 -22.47 10.44
C GLU A 338 -5.10 -22.87 8.96
N ALA A 339 -6.02 -22.30 8.17
CA ALA A 339 -6.17 -22.61 6.74
C ALA A 339 -4.93 -22.26 5.88
N GLU A 340 -4.12 -21.32 6.32
CA GLU A 340 -2.91 -20.85 5.61
C GLU A 340 -1.61 -21.41 6.24
N ALA A 341 -1.70 -22.02 7.40
CA ALA A 341 -0.57 -22.63 8.06
C ALA A 341 -0.19 -23.92 7.34
N THR A 342 1.07 -24.03 6.96
CA THR A 342 1.66 -25.27 6.41
C THR A 342 2.29 -26.13 7.52
N ALA A 343 2.26 -25.63 8.76
CA ALA A 343 2.86 -26.32 9.89
C ALA A 343 2.01 -27.50 10.35
N ASP A 344 2.70 -28.53 10.78
CA ASP A 344 2.15 -29.54 11.68
C ASP A 344 1.71 -28.83 12.98
N LEU A 345 0.41 -28.64 13.14
CA LEU A 345 -0.19 -28.06 14.35
C LEU A 345 -0.38 -29.12 15.46
N SER A 346 0.13 -30.36 15.28
CA SER A 346 0.02 -31.47 16.24
C SER A 346 0.69 -31.20 17.60
N GLY A 347 1.45 -30.12 17.75
CA GLY A 347 1.99 -29.65 19.02
C GLY A 347 1.15 -28.55 19.70
N PHE A 348 0.00 -28.17 19.13
CA PHE A 348 -0.95 -27.23 19.70
C PHE A 348 -2.28 -27.97 19.89
N GLU A 349 -2.69 -28.22 21.12
CA GLU A 349 -4.03 -28.71 21.47
C GLU A 349 -5.04 -27.57 21.59
#